data_86de7a482f0354588f50f47ff48f543b
#
_entry.id   86de7a482f0354588f50f47ff48f543b
#
_cell.length_a   1.000
_cell.length_b   1.000
_cell.length_c   1.000
_cell.angle_alpha   90.00
_cell.angle_beta   90.00
_cell.angle_gamma   90.00
#
_symmetry.space_group_name_H-M   'P 1'
#
loop_
_entity.id
_entity.type
_entity.pdbx_description
1 polymer ?
#
loop_
_entity_poly.entity_id
_entity_poly.type
_entity_poly.pdbx_seq_one_letter_code
_entity_poly.pdbx_strand_id
1 'polypeptide(L)'
;MSQSSSPQVLSPSALAMVAQRCKVARDQVRVVPIEGASTGCRRAVALAGTQSVFVKEADPEASNHAALAATLGKDHAVIRALQQANSPLVTEFVQYDDERVIMLSQAYIAKDGWQWQPPDVADTPASQRYIAAVLRAIAQLEQTELPAAAAETLTLHATAFDRVVQCQGLLLLCDDATRREELQQTYRSWAEQASKPLIRRRYEQFCAVLDNTERLADLAALAGQVADQPCDRLSHGDVRSETIAYHTAQDKVKLIDWQWAAYVPKRWSATEFLLDMARRGYDVQAWQAELNRPLLAGLVGYYAVCSAQPAPEAAQAVRRLQAYMAATAYDMLGYE
;
A
#
# COMPACT_ATOMS: atom_id res chain seq x y z
N MET A 1 -10.84 -23.34 18.77
CA MET A 1 -9.52 -23.36 19.46
C MET A 1 -8.60 -22.46 18.66
N SER A 2 -8.45 -21.19 19.07
CA SER A 2 -7.55 -20.25 18.43
C SER A 2 -6.12 -20.67 18.82
N GLN A 3 -5.33 -21.10 17.84
CA GLN A 3 -3.89 -21.18 18.01
C GLN A 3 -3.38 -19.75 18.24
N SER A 4 -3.02 -19.44 19.47
CA SER A 4 -2.21 -18.27 19.78
C SER A 4 -0.87 -18.47 19.06
N SER A 5 -0.71 -17.81 17.90
CA SER A 5 0.60 -17.74 17.25
C SER A 5 1.56 -17.09 18.25
N SER A 6 2.52 -17.86 18.74
CA SER A 6 3.64 -17.33 19.50
C SER A 6 4.26 -16.18 18.71
N PRO A 7 4.68 -15.07 19.35
CA PRO A 7 5.27 -13.95 18.62
C PRO A 7 6.42 -14.48 17.77
N GLN A 8 6.38 -14.20 16.46
CA GLN A 8 7.38 -14.69 15.51
C GLN A 8 8.75 -14.11 15.88
N VAL A 9 9.58 -14.92 16.50
CA VAL A 9 10.94 -14.55 16.89
C VAL A 9 11.84 -14.63 15.65
N LEU A 10 12.68 -13.62 15.44
CA LEU A 10 13.69 -13.62 14.38
C LEU A 10 14.63 -14.84 14.53
N SER A 11 15.11 -15.35 13.40
CA SER A 11 16.08 -16.45 13.41
C SER A 11 17.42 -16.05 14.05
N PRO A 12 18.22 -17.03 14.48
CA PRO A 12 19.59 -16.80 14.90
C PRO A 12 20.44 -16.07 13.87
N SER A 13 20.20 -16.29 12.57
CA SER A 13 20.91 -15.64 11.47
C SER A 13 20.53 -14.16 11.34
N ALA A 14 19.26 -13.83 11.42
CA ALA A 14 18.80 -12.45 11.42
C ALA A 14 19.37 -11.66 12.60
N LEU A 15 19.37 -12.24 13.80
CA LEU A 15 19.98 -11.63 15.00
C LEU A 15 21.50 -11.42 14.84
N ALA A 16 22.21 -12.37 14.23
CA ALA A 16 23.64 -12.23 13.95
C ALA A 16 23.92 -11.09 12.96
N MET A 17 23.14 -10.98 11.90
CA MET A 17 23.25 -9.86 10.93
C MET A 17 23.03 -8.50 11.61
N VAL A 18 22.00 -8.38 12.47
CA VAL A 18 21.74 -7.14 13.24
C VAL A 18 22.91 -6.81 14.16
N ALA A 19 23.40 -7.79 14.93
CA ALA A 19 24.52 -7.62 15.87
C ALA A 19 25.79 -7.15 15.14
N GLN A 20 26.10 -7.79 14.00
CA GLN A 20 27.23 -7.41 13.15
C GLN A 20 27.07 -5.98 12.59
N ARG A 21 25.87 -5.67 12.08
CA ARG A 21 25.56 -4.33 11.53
C ARG A 21 25.73 -3.22 12.56
N CYS A 22 25.22 -3.46 13.77
CA CYS A 22 25.24 -2.50 14.88
C CYS A 22 26.53 -2.52 15.71
N LYS A 23 27.44 -3.48 15.46
CA LYS A 23 28.69 -3.69 16.20
C LYS A 23 28.45 -3.91 17.71
N VAL A 24 27.46 -4.72 18.04
CA VAL A 24 27.13 -5.11 19.41
C VAL A 24 27.19 -6.63 19.56
N ALA A 25 27.22 -7.13 20.80
CA ALA A 25 27.06 -8.57 21.07
C ALA A 25 25.59 -8.98 20.80
N ARG A 26 25.35 -10.22 20.37
CA ARG A 26 24.04 -10.72 19.96
C ARG A 26 23.01 -10.67 21.10
N ASP A 27 23.44 -10.91 22.34
CA ASP A 27 22.62 -10.84 23.55
C ASP A 27 22.19 -9.41 23.92
N GLN A 28 22.81 -8.41 23.32
CA GLN A 28 22.44 -6.98 23.44
C GLN A 28 21.35 -6.54 22.43
N VAL A 29 20.93 -7.41 21.52
CA VAL A 29 19.88 -7.11 20.54
C VAL A 29 18.51 -7.42 21.16
N ARG A 30 17.70 -6.38 21.37
CA ARG A 30 16.30 -6.52 21.79
C ARG A 30 15.38 -6.48 20.58
N VAL A 31 14.52 -7.47 20.42
CA VAL A 31 13.57 -7.58 19.31
C VAL A 31 12.17 -7.13 19.77
N VAL A 32 11.54 -6.28 18.97
CA VAL A 32 10.15 -5.87 19.11
C VAL A 32 9.41 -6.37 17.86
N PRO A 33 8.60 -7.44 17.97
CA PRO A 33 7.83 -7.95 16.86
C PRO A 33 6.85 -6.90 16.32
N ILE A 34 6.58 -6.95 15.01
CA ILE A 34 5.53 -6.15 14.37
C ILE A 34 4.38 -7.08 14.03
N GLU A 35 3.22 -6.81 14.62
CA GLU A 35 1.99 -7.54 14.35
C GLU A 35 1.45 -7.25 12.94
N GLY A 36 0.66 -8.18 12.40
CA GLY A 36 0.00 -8.01 11.11
C GLY A 36 0.88 -8.28 9.89
N ALA A 37 2.04 -8.93 10.08
CA ALA A 37 2.88 -9.38 8.97
C ALA A 37 2.15 -10.35 8.03
N SER A 38 2.49 -10.31 6.75
CA SER A 38 2.02 -11.30 5.77
C SER A 38 2.44 -12.70 6.18
N THR A 39 1.60 -13.71 5.88
CA THR A 39 1.89 -15.11 6.16
C THR A 39 3.28 -15.51 5.64
N GLY A 40 4.12 -16.08 6.50
CA GLY A 40 5.46 -16.54 6.15
C GLY A 40 6.56 -15.47 6.14
N CYS A 41 6.25 -14.19 6.42
CA CYS A 41 7.26 -13.14 6.58
C CYS A 41 7.29 -12.63 8.04
N ARG A 42 8.39 -12.85 8.72
CA ARG A 42 8.66 -12.31 10.05
C ARG A 42 9.12 -10.86 9.93
N ARG A 43 8.53 -9.98 10.72
CA ARG A 43 8.88 -8.55 10.74
C ARG A 43 9.13 -8.10 12.18
N ALA A 44 10.19 -7.34 12.39
CA ALA A 44 10.51 -6.83 13.72
C ALA A 44 11.34 -5.54 13.64
N VAL A 45 11.30 -4.76 14.72
CA VAL A 45 12.30 -3.75 15.00
C VAL A 45 13.31 -4.34 15.98
N ALA A 46 14.57 -4.39 15.58
CA ALA A 46 15.68 -4.78 16.44
C ALA A 46 16.36 -3.53 17.00
N LEU A 47 16.43 -3.42 18.31
CA LEU A 47 17.07 -2.33 19.05
C LEU A 47 18.45 -2.81 19.53
N ALA A 48 19.53 -2.16 19.10
CA ALA A 48 20.90 -2.56 19.35
C ALA A 48 21.76 -1.32 19.71
N GLY A 49 22.02 -1.11 20.98
CA GLY A 49 22.66 0.12 21.48
C GLY A 49 21.80 1.36 21.16
N THR A 50 22.36 2.32 20.43
CA THR A 50 21.66 3.53 19.99
C THR A 50 20.95 3.36 18.64
N GLN A 51 21.17 2.24 17.94
CA GLN A 51 20.64 1.97 16.60
C GLN A 51 19.32 1.21 16.67
N SER A 52 18.47 1.45 15.67
CA SER A 52 17.24 0.69 15.43
C SER A 52 17.22 0.20 13.98
N VAL A 53 16.99 -1.10 13.82
CA VAL A 53 17.02 -1.80 12.54
C VAL A 53 15.67 -2.46 12.31
N PHE A 54 15.09 -2.24 11.15
CA PHE A 54 13.90 -2.97 10.69
C PHE A 54 14.36 -4.25 10.00
N VAL A 55 13.77 -5.37 10.38
CA VAL A 55 14.11 -6.70 9.87
C VAL A 55 12.90 -7.30 9.20
N LYS A 56 13.08 -7.77 7.97
CA LYS A 56 12.15 -8.66 7.26
C LYS A 56 12.87 -9.98 7.02
N GLU A 57 12.26 -11.08 7.37
CA GLU A 57 12.80 -12.42 7.20
C GLU A 57 11.73 -13.36 6.65
N ALA A 58 12.00 -14.02 5.52
CA ALA A 58 11.10 -15.05 5.01
C ALA A 58 11.30 -16.34 5.83
N ASP A 59 10.19 -16.96 6.23
CA ASP A 59 10.25 -18.27 6.88
C ASP A 59 10.63 -19.33 5.83
N PRO A 60 11.74 -20.06 6.00
CA PRO A 60 12.18 -21.09 5.05
C PRO A 60 11.18 -22.24 4.92
N GLU A 61 10.35 -22.47 5.93
CA GLU A 61 9.33 -23.51 5.95
C GLU A 61 7.98 -23.04 5.33
N ALA A 62 7.86 -21.76 4.99
CA ALA A 62 6.62 -21.22 4.42
C ALA A 62 6.39 -21.73 3.00
N SER A 63 5.17 -22.17 2.71
CA SER A 63 4.78 -22.63 1.35
C SER A 63 4.96 -21.59 0.25
N ASN A 64 5.00 -20.30 0.61
CA ASN A 64 5.22 -19.16 -0.28
C ASN A 64 6.65 -18.57 -0.19
N HIS A 65 7.62 -19.31 0.36
CA HIS A 65 8.99 -18.83 0.57
C HIS A 65 9.62 -18.23 -0.70
N ALA A 66 9.53 -18.92 -1.85
CA ALA A 66 10.08 -18.43 -3.13
C ALA A 66 9.46 -17.08 -3.57
N ALA A 67 8.15 -16.90 -3.35
CA ALA A 67 7.47 -15.64 -3.65
C ALA A 67 7.92 -14.53 -2.70
N LEU A 68 8.14 -14.83 -1.42
CA LEU A 68 8.70 -13.89 -0.45
C LEU A 68 10.14 -13.50 -0.77
N ALA A 69 10.97 -14.45 -1.21
CA ALA A 69 12.33 -14.18 -1.65
C ALA A 69 12.35 -13.21 -2.84
N ALA A 70 11.53 -13.46 -3.86
CA ALA A 70 11.39 -12.56 -5.00
C ALA A 70 10.91 -11.16 -4.57
N THR A 71 9.96 -11.08 -3.65
CA THR A 71 9.42 -9.83 -3.12
C THR A 71 10.48 -9.02 -2.36
N LEU A 72 11.22 -9.64 -1.43
CA LEU A 72 12.26 -8.97 -0.66
C LEU A 72 13.46 -8.60 -1.53
N GLY A 73 13.82 -9.45 -2.50
CA GLY A 73 14.88 -9.14 -3.48
C GLY A 73 14.53 -7.92 -4.32
N LYS A 74 13.27 -7.80 -4.77
CA LYS A 74 12.78 -6.61 -5.50
C LYS A 74 12.79 -5.37 -4.61
N ASP A 75 12.27 -5.45 -3.38
CA ASP A 75 12.28 -4.36 -2.39
C ASP A 75 13.71 -3.82 -2.19
N HIS A 76 14.68 -4.73 -1.96
CA HIS A 76 16.10 -4.40 -1.84
C HIS A 76 16.65 -3.72 -3.11
N ALA A 77 16.40 -4.29 -4.30
CA ALA A 77 16.91 -3.74 -5.56
C ALA A 77 16.40 -2.32 -5.84
N VAL A 78 15.11 -2.07 -5.60
CA VAL A 78 14.50 -0.74 -5.75
C VAL A 78 15.11 0.25 -4.77
N ILE A 79 15.24 -0.11 -3.49
CA ILE A 79 15.87 0.78 -2.49
C ILE A 79 17.29 1.13 -2.91
N ARG A 80 18.08 0.16 -3.39
CA ARG A 80 19.45 0.39 -3.85
C ARG A 80 19.51 1.35 -5.05
N ALA A 81 18.59 1.18 -6.02
CA ALA A 81 18.50 2.07 -7.17
C ALA A 81 18.13 3.51 -6.76
N LEU A 82 17.19 3.67 -5.84
CA LEU A 82 16.80 4.97 -5.30
C LEU A 82 17.91 5.62 -4.47
N GLN A 83 18.70 4.84 -3.72
CA GLN A 83 19.89 5.32 -3.02
C GLN A 83 20.95 5.84 -4.03
N GLN A 84 21.18 5.13 -5.13
CA GLN A 84 22.09 5.56 -6.21
C GLN A 84 21.61 6.84 -6.89
N ALA A 85 20.29 7.02 -7.01
CA ALA A 85 19.66 8.25 -7.50
C ALA A 85 19.61 9.37 -6.42
N ASN A 86 20.20 9.16 -5.24
CA ASN A 86 20.17 10.08 -4.10
C ASN A 86 18.76 10.49 -3.66
N SER A 87 17.77 9.58 -3.80
CA SER A 87 16.42 9.87 -3.36
C SER A 87 16.33 9.96 -1.83
N PRO A 88 15.77 11.06 -1.30
CA PRO A 88 15.58 11.20 0.16
C PRO A 88 14.43 10.35 0.70
N LEU A 89 13.68 9.66 -0.16
CA LEU A 89 12.45 8.95 0.21
C LEU A 89 12.70 7.55 0.75
N VAL A 90 13.90 7.00 0.54
CA VAL A 90 14.28 5.67 0.99
C VAL A 90 15.14 5.71 2.25
N THR A 91 15.30 4.55 2.84
CA THR A 91 16.22 4.32 3.98
C THR A 91 17.68 4.65 3.61
N GLU A 92 18.45 5.14 4.58
CA GLU A 92 19.88 5.44 4.39
C GLU A 92 20.73 4.17 4.19
N PHE A 93 20.29 3.05 4.74
CA PHE A 93 20.94 1.77 4.50
C PHE A 93 19.93 0.66 4.22
N VAL A 94 20.34 -0.29 3.39
CA VAL A 94 19.68 -1.58 3.20
C VAL A 94 20.75 -2.65 3.04
N GLN A 95 20.52 -3.80 3.62
CA GLN A 95 21.36 -5.00 3.49
C GLN A 95 20.43 -6.19 3.23
N TYR A 96 20.82 -7.06 2.32
CA TYR A 96 20.05 -8.25 1.96
C TYR A 96 20.95 -9.46 1.90
N ASP A 97 20.53 -10.55 2.52
CA ASP A 97 21.11 -11.88 2.45
C ASP A 97 20.15 -12.73 1.61
N ASP A 98 20.53 -13.03 0.38
CA ASP A 98 19.70 -13.76 -0.59
C ASP A 98 19.63 -15.26 -0.31
N GLU A 99 20.64 -15.84 0.32
CA GLU A 99 20.66 -17.26 0.69
C GLU A 99 19.66 -17.54 1.83
N ARG A 100 19.53 -16.61 2.80
CA ARG A 100 18.67 -16.74 3.98
C ARG A 100 17.38 -15.94 3.88
N VAL A 101 17.25 -15.15 2.83
CA VAL A 101 16.11 -14.26 2.56
C VAL A 101 15.82 -13.32 3.73
N ILE A 102 16.86 -12.61 4.19
CA ILE A 102 16.82 -11.65 5.29
C ILE A 102 17.16 -10.27 4.77
N MET A 103 16.30 -9.29 5.03
CA MET A 103 16.54 -7.88 4.69
C MET A 103 16.60 -7.05 5.98
N LEU A 104 17.63 -6.23 6.09
CA LEU A 104 17.82 -5.23 7.13
C LEU A 104 17.72 -3.83 6.51
N SER A 105 16.99 -2.93 7.16
CA SER A 105 16.95 -1.51 6.81
C SER A 105 16.85 -0.66 8.06
N GLN A 106 16.97 0.66 7.92
CA GLN A 106 16.77 1.58 9.04
C GLN A 106 15.32 1.48 9.55
N ALA A 107 15.14 1.38 10.86
CA ALA A 107 13.83 1.50 11.48
C ALA A 107 13.51 2.96 11.80
N TYR A 108 12.31 3.38 11.46
CA TYR A 108 11.77 4.70 11.78
C TYR A 108 10.90 4.59 13.03
N ILE A 109 11.38 5.02 14.17
CA ILE A 109 10.71 4.82 15.45
C ILE A 109 10.36 6.14 16.15
N ALA A 110 9.34 6.09 17.00
CA ALA A 110 8.78 7.28 17.63
C ALA A 110 9.78 8.09 18.47
N LYS A 111 10.76 7.41 19.13
CA LYS A 111 11.79 8.11 19.93
C LYS A 111 12.68 9.03 19.07
N ASP A 112 12.77 8.76 17.76
CA ASP A 112 13.55 9.54 16.80
C ASP A 112 12.68 10.55 16.03
N GLY A 113 11.43 10.79 16.48
CA GLY A 113 10.50 11.76 15.92
C GLY A 113 9.65 11.27 14.75
N TRP A 114 9.71 9.98 14.43
CA TRP A 114 8.94 9.40 13.33
C TRP A 114 7.56 8.91 13.79
N GLN A 115 6.56 9.12 12.93
CA GLN A 115 5.18 8.68 13.14
C GLN A 115 4.75 7.78 11.97
N TRP A 116 4.04 6.70 12.29
CA TRP A 116 3.48 5.72 11.33
C TRP A 116 1.99 5.90 11.12
N GLN A 117 1.34 6.63 12.01
CA GLN A 117 -0.06 6.97 11.86
C GLN A 117 -0.18 8.41 11.38
N PRO A 118 -1.08 8.70 10.44
CA PRO A 118 -1.41 10.07 10.10
C PRO A 118 -1.93 10.81 11.35
N PRO A 119 -1.83 12.15 11.41
CA PRO A 119 -2.42 12.94 12.48
C PRO A 119 -3.91 12.64 12.68
N ASP A 120 -4.46 13.01 13.84
CA ASP A 120 -5.91 12.87 14.07
C ASP A 120 -6.69 13.63 12.99
N VAL A 121 -7.76 13.01 12.45
CA VAL A 121 -8.67 13.64 11.47
C VAL A 121 -9.23 14.98 11.98
N ALA A 122 -9.46 15.08 13.28
CA ALA A 122 -9.96 16.31 13.91
C ALA A 122 -8.92 17.44 13.92
N ASP A 123 -7.62 17.13 13.86
CA ASP A 123 -6.55 18.13 13.75
C ASP A 123 -6.34 18.52 12.28
N THR A 124 -7.22 19.36 11.77
CA THR A 124 -7.19 19.76 10.35
C THR A 124 -5.87 20.39 9.92
N PRO A 125 -5.20 21.30 10.66
CA PRO A 125 -3.92 21.86 10.27
C PRO A 125 -2.79 20.81 10.16
N ALA A 126 -2.72 19.88 11.13
CA ALA A 126 -1.72 18.81 11.08
C ALA A 126 -2.00 17.81 9.95
N SER A 127 -3.27 17.48 9.73
CA SER A 127 -3.71 16.60 8.64
C SER A 127 -3.39 17.18 7.26
N GLN A 128 -3.68 18.46 7.04
CA GLN A 128 -3.36 19.14 5.78
C GLN A 128 -1.85 19.21 5.55
N ARG A 129 -1.05 19.50 6.58
CA ARG A 129 0.41 19.51 6.50
C ARG A 129 0.97 18.14 6.13
N TYR A 130 0.46 17.08 6.79
CA TYR A 130 0.83 15.70 6.50
C TYR A 130 0.54 15.32 5.04
N ILE A 131 -0.71 15.57 4.57
CA ILE A 131 -1.11 15.25 3.20
C ILE A 131 -0.23 16.02 2.19
N ALA A 132 -0.02 17.32 2.41
CA ALA A 132 0.84 18.12 1.54
C ALA A 132 2.30 17.62 1.53
N ALA A 133 2.85 17.18 2.66
CA ALA A 133 4.21 16.64 2.74
C ALA A 133 4.33 15.33 1.95
N VAL A 134 3.36 14.42 2.07
CA VAL A 134 3.36 13.16 1.33
C VAL A 134 3.18 13.39 -0.17
N LEU A 135 2.30 14.30 -0.59
CA LEU A 135 2.12 14.64 -2.01
C LEU A 135 3.39 15.26 -2.62
N ARG A 136 4.10 16.12 -1.88
CA ARG A 136 5.42 16.62 -2.32
C ARG A 136 6.44 15.49 -2.50
N ALA A 137 6.46 14.53 -1.57
CA ALA A 137 7.33 13.37 -1.65
C ALA A 137 6.99 12.50 -2.88
N ILE A 138 5.71 12.27 -3.15
CA ILE A 138 5.24 11.55 -4.34
C ILE A 138 5.65 12.29 -5.62
N ALA A 139 5.44 13.60 -5.69
CA ALA A 139 5.85 14.40 -6.85
C ALA A 139 7.37 14.35 -7.08
N GLN A 140 8.17 14.30 -6.02
CA GLN A 140 9.62 14.10 -6.10
C GLN A 140 9.96 12.70 -6.62
N LEU A 141 9.24 11.66 -6.18
CA LEU A 141 9.42 10.31 -6.68
C LEU A 141 9.14 10.20 -8.17
N GLU A 142 8.04 10.80 -8.65
CA GLU A 142 7.66 10.82 -10.06
C GLU A 142 8.72 11.49 -10.96
N GLN A 143 9.58 12.34 -10.39
CA GLN A 143 10.67 13.02 -11.11
C GLN A 143 12.02 12.30 -10.95
N THR A 144 12.08 11.22 -10.17
CA THR A 144 13.33 10.49 -9.91
C THR A 144 13.68 9.62 -11.12
N GLU A 145 14.85 9.87 -11.69
CA GLU A 145 15.41 9.01 -12.73
C GLU A 145 16.24 7.89 -12.09
N LEU A 146 15.89 6.65 -12.41
CA LEU A 146 16.65 5.50 -11.96
C LEU A 146 17.75 5.13 -12.97
N PRO A 147 18.83 4.44 -12.53
CA PRO A 147 19.78 3.81 -13.43
C PRO A 147 19.08 2.89 -14.44
N ALA A 148 19.52 2.88 -15.70
CA ALA A 148 18.85 2.17 -16.81
C ALA A 148 18.52 0.70 -16.49
N ALA A 149 19.49 -0.05 -15.93
CA ALA A 149 19.29 -1.46 -15.57
C ALA A 149 18.17 -1.66 -14.51
N ALA A 150 18.00 -0.72 -13.58
CA ALA A 150 16.90 -0.75 -12.60
C ALA A 150 15.57 -0.36 -13.24
N ALA A 151 15.59 0.61 -14.15
CA ALA A 151 14.41 1.03 -14.90
C ALA A 151 13.83 -0.13 -15.74
N GLU A 152 14.67 -0.88 -16.44
CA GLU A 152 14.26 -2.06 -17.22
C GLU A 152 13.59 -3.13 -16.36
N THR A 153 14.12 -3.40 -15.17
CA THR A 153 13.55 -4.36 -14.22
C THR A 153 12.15 -3.94 -13.74
N LEU A 154 11.94 -2.64 -13.51
CA LEU A 154 10.63 -2.13 -13.06
C LEU A 154 9.60 -2.11 -14.18
N THR A 155 9.99 -1.80 -15.42
CA THR A 155 9.09 -1.76 -16.57
C THR A 155 8.39 -3.11 -16.79
N LEU A 156 9.08 -4.24 -16.59
CA LEU A 156 8.49 -5.58 -16.70
C LEU A 156 7.37 -5.88 -15.71
N HIS A 157 7.33 -5.16 -14.57
CA HIS A 157 6.31 -5.32 -13.54
C HIS A 157 5.09 -4.40 -13.72
N ALA A 158 5.19 -3.35 -14.54
CA ALA A 158 4.06 -2.47 -14.87
C ALA A 158 2.91 -3.24 -15.53
N THR A 159 3.22 -4.23 -16.38
CA THR A 159 2.23 -5.07 -17.07
C THR A 159 1.34 -5.89 -16.13
N ALA A 160 1.75 -6.21 -14.92
CA ALA A 160 0.89 -6.88 -13.94
C ALA A 160 -0.17 -5.95 -13.35
N PHE A 161 0.15 -4.67 -13.19
CA PHE A 161 -0.78 -3.62 -12.78
C PHE A 161 -1.76 -3.25 -13.88
N ASP A 162 -1.34 -3.29 -15.13
CA ASP A 162 -2.18 -3.02 -16.29
C ASP A 162 -3.45 -3.87 -16.30
N ARG A 163 -3.35 -5.15 -15.98
CA ARG A 163 -4.50 -6.06 -15.94
C ARG A 163 -5.51 -5.71 -14.85
N VAL A 164 -5.06 -5.16 -13.76
CA VAL A 164 -5.88 -4.81 -12.59
C VAL A 164 -6.63 -3.51 -12.82
N VAL A 165 -6.01 -2.56 -13.52
CA VAL A 165 -6.52 -1.19 -13.70
C VAL A 165 -7.19 -0.97 -15.05
N GLN A 166 -6.91 -1.81 -16.05
CA GLN A 166 -7.51 -1.75 -17.37
C GLN A 166 -9.00 -2.17 -17.38
N CYS A 167 -9.79 -1.60 -16.49
CA CYS A 167 -11.26 -1.73 -16.37
C CYS A 167 -11.82 -3.17 -16.31
N GLN A 168 -10.98 -4.20 -16.20
CA GLN A 168 -11.47 -5.59 -16.17
C GLN A 168 -12.51 -5.83 -15.08
N GLY A 169 -12.34 -5.24 -13.89
CA GLY A 169 -13.32 -5.36 -12.81
C GLY A 169 -14.66 -4.71 -13.16
N LEU A 170 -14.66 -3.53 -13.78
CA LEU A 170 -15.87 -2.85 -14.21
C LEU A 170 -16.54 -3.58 -15.39
N LEU A 171 -15.77 -4.08 -16.36
CA LEU A 171 -16.31 -4.88 -17.46
C LEU A 171 -17.00 -6.15 -16.95
N LEU A 172 -16.39 -6.87 -16.02
CA LEU A 172 -17.02 -8.01 -15.36
C LEU A 172 -18.34 -7.62 -14.70
N LEU A 173 -18.41 -6.45 -14.06
CA LEU A 173 -19.64 -5.96 -13.44
C LEU A 173 -20.67 -5.49 -14.47
N CYS A 174 -20.28 -5.04 -15.65
CA CYS A 174 -21.21 -4.73 -16.75
C CYS A 174 -21.88 -6.01 -17.29
N ASP A 175 -21.10 -7.07 -17.46
CA ASP A 175 -21.55 -8.28 -18.18
C ASP A 175 -22.21 -9.33 -17.28
N ASP A 176 -21.88 -9.37 -15.98
CA ASP A 176 -22.34 -10.42 -15.04
C ASP A 176 -23.38 -9.88 -14.04
N ALA A 177 -24.66 -10.03 -14.40
CA ALA A 177 -25.77 -9.61 -13.55
C ALA A 177 -25.79 -10.37 -12.20
N THR A 178 -25.52 -11.67 -12.20
CA THR A 178 -25.51 -12.49 -10.99
C THR A 178 -24.46 -11.97 -10.00
N ARG A 179 -23.28 -11.67 -10.49
CA ARG A 179 -22.21 -11.11 -9.65
C ARG A 179 -22.55 -9.73 -9.11
N ARG A 180 -23.24 -8.90 -9.89
CA ARG A 180 -23.74 -7.60 -9.39
C ARG A 180 -24.71 -7.78 -8.24
N GLU A 181 -25.66 -8.70 -8.37
CA GLU A 181 -26.66 -9.00 -7.32
C GLU A 181 -25.98 -9.50 -6.04
N GLU A 182 -25.03 -10.44 -6.14
CA GLU A 182 -24.26 -10.95 -5.00
C GLU A 182 -23.48 -9.82 -4.29
N LEU A 183 -22.82 -8.97 -5.06
CA LEU A 183 -22.12 -7.81 -4.52
C LEU A 183 -23.07 -6.84 -3.84
N GLN A 184 -24.21 -6.52 -4.44
CA GLN A 184 -25.20 -5.65 -3.84
C GLN A 184 -25.69 -6.18 -2.50
N GLN A 185 -26.02 -7.46 -2.41
CA GLN A 185 -26.44 -8.09 -1.14
C GLN A 185 -25.34 -7.93 -0.07
N THR A 186 -24.10 -8.15 -0.48
CA THR A 186 -22.93 -8.00 0.38
C THR A 186 -22.77 -6.56 0.88
N TYR A 187 -22.85 -5.57 -0.01
CA TYR A 187 -22.70 -4.15 0.34
C TYR A 187 -23.87 -3.64 1.19
N ARG A 188 -25.12 -4.08 0.93
CA ARG A 188 -26.28 -3.78 1.79
C ARG A 188 -26.07 -4.30 3.21
N SER A 189 -25.62 -5.56 3.35
CA SER A 189 -25.30 -6.14 4.65
C SER A 189 -24.21 -5.34 5.40
N TRP A 190 -23.18 -4.87 4.69
CA TRP A 190 -22.15 -4.02 5.32
C TRP A 190 -22.63 -2.62 5.63
N ALA A 191 -23.54 -2.05 4.85
CA ALA A 191 -24.18 -0.77 5.16
C ALA A 191 -25.00 -0.84 6.45
N GLU A 192 -25.79 -1.93 6.62
CA GLU A 192 -26.56 -2.17 7.85
C GLU A 192 -25.66 -2.33 9.08
N GLN A 193 -24.50 -2.98 8.94
CA GLN A 193 -23.53 -3.20 10.01
C GLN A 193 -22.67 -1.96 10.30
N ALA A 194 -22.67 -0.94 9.42
CA ALA A 194 -21.80 0.22 9.56
C ALA A 194 -22.27 1.12 10.69
N SER A 195 -21.42 1.31 11.70
CA SER A 195 -21.66 2.22 12.83
C SER A 195 -21.45 3.70 12.48
N LYS A 196 -20.58 4.00 11.49
CA LYS A 196 -20.28 5.37 11.06
C LYS A 196 -21.20 5.78 9.89
N PRO A 197 -21.91 6.92 9.98
CA PRO A 197 -22.83 7.40 8.93
C PRO A 197 -22.16 7.54 7.55
N LEU A 198 -20.92 8.04 7.49
CA LEU A 198 -20.17 8.18 6.24
C LEU A 198 -19.93 6.83 5.55
N ILE A 199 -19.57 5.80 6.31
CA ILE A 199 -19.33 4.46 5.77
C ILE A 199 -20.62 3.87 5.20
N ARG A 200 -21.73 4.00 5.97
CA ARG A 200 -23.05 3.54 5.54
C ARG A 200 -23.46 4.21 4.24
N ARG A 201 -23.40 5.55 4.17
CA ARG A 201 -23.76 6.32 2.98
C ARG A 201 -22.97 5.86 1.75
N ARG A 202 -21.67 5.66 1.86
CA ARG A 202 -20.82 5.22 0.75
C ARG A 202 -21.21 3.84 0.24
N TYR A 203 -21.51 2.91 1.13
CA TYR A 203 -21.99 1.58 0.73
C TYR A 203 -23.36 1.66 0.03
N GLU A 204 -24.29 2.46 0.54
CA GLU A 204 -25.62 2.66 -0.07
C GLU A 204 -25.51 3.30 -1.46
N GLN A 205 -24.70 4.32 -1.62
CA GLN A 205 -24.43 4.95 -2.92
C GLN A 205 -23.82 3.95 -3.92
N PHE A 206 -22.88 3.14 -3.48
CA PHE A 206 -22.28 2.14 -4.36
C PHE A 206 -23.25 1.01 -4.73
N CYS A 207 -24.15 0.61 -3.83
CA CYS A 207 -25.24 -0.30 -4.19
C CYS A 207 -26.13 0.24 -5.33
N ALA A 208 -26.45 1.52 -5.31
CA ALA A 208 -27.21 2.15 -6.38
C ALA A 208 -26.47 2.15 -7.73
N VAL A 209 -25.13 2.24 -7.70
CA VAL A 209 -24.32 2.12 -8.92
C VAL A 209 -24.35 0.72 -9.50
N LEU A 210 -24.29 -0.30 -8.65
CA LEU A 210 -24.37 -1.70 -9.11
C LEU A 210 -25.72 -2.04 -9.78
N ASP A 211 -26.78 -1.30 -9.48
CA ASP A 211 -28.09 -1.39 -10.17
C ASP A 211 -28.11 -0.66 -11.51
N ASN A 212 -27.16 0.24 -11.77
CA ASN A 212 -27.16 1.12 -12.92
C ASN A 212 -26.07 0.71 -13.93
N THR A 213 -26.45 -0.11 -14.91
CA THR A 213 -25.52 -0.61 -15.94
C THR A 213 -24.96 0.49 -16.84
N GLU A 214 -25.70 1.56 -17.09
CA GLU A 214 -25.20 2.72 -17.85
C GLU A 214 -24.09 3.42 -17.08
N ARG A 215 -24.27 3.64 -15.78
CA ARG A 215 -23.25 4.22 -14.90
C ARG A 215 -22.00 3.33 -14.80
N LEU A 216 -22.17 2.01 -14.75
CA LEU A 216 -21.03 1.08 -14.77
C LEU A 216 -20.28 1.16 -16.10
N ALA A 217 -20.99 1.29 -17.23
CA ALA A 217 -20.38 1.47 -18.56
C ALA A 217 -19.60 2.80 -18.66
N ASP A 218 -20.14 3.90 -18.12
CA ASP A 218 -19.44 5.19 -18.05
C ASP A 218 -18.14 5.09 -17.22
N LEU A 219 -18.20 4.40 -16.07
CA LEU A 219 -17.02 4.17 -15.25
C LEU A 219 -16.00 3.31 -15.98
N ALA A 220 -16.42 2.26 -16.69
CA ALA A 220 -15.54 1.41 -17.47
C ALA A 220 -14.88 2.19 -18.63
N ALA A 221 -15.64 3.04 -19.32
CA ALA A 221 -15.11 3.91 -20.37
C ALA A 221 -14.09 4.92 -19.81
N LEU A 222 -14.37 5.52 -18.65
CA LEU A 222 -13.42 6.40 -17.97
C LEU A 222 -12.15 5.64 -17.57
N ALA A 223 -12.28 4.47 -16.94
CA ALA A 223 -11.16 3.65 -16.52
C ALA A 223 -10.29 3.20 -17.71
N GLY A 224 -10.90 2.91 -18.85
CA GLY A 224 -10.20 2.53 -20.09
C GLY A 224 -9.16 3.55 -20.54
N GLN A 225 -9.37 4.84 -20.24
CA GLN A 225 -8.43 5.91 -20.60
C GLN A 225 -7.06 5.79 -19.89
N VAL A 226 -6.91 4.95 -18.87
CA VAL A 226 -5.60 4.68 -18.24
C VAL A 226 -4.66 4.01 -19.23
N ALA A 227 -5.17 3.15 -20.11
CA ALA A 227 -4.37 2.41 -21.08
C ALA A 227 -3.65 3.32 -22.09
N ASP A 228 -4.21 4.50 -22.37
CA ASP A 228 -3.65 5.46 -23.32
C ASP A 228 -2.67 6.44 -22.66
N GLN A 229 -2.49 6.37 -21.34
CA GLN A 229 -1.60 7.26 -20.62
C GLN A 229 -0.15 6.72 -20.65
N PRO A 230 0.87 7.61 -20.78
CA PRO A 230 2.26 7.19 -20.75
C PRO A 230 2.62 6.64 -19.35
N CYS A 231 3.26 5.46 -19.31
CA CYS A 231 3.79 4.85 -18.09
C CYS A 231 5.27 5.25 -17.91
N ASP A 232 5.51 6.53 -17.66
CA ASP A 232 6.84 7.14 -17.60
C ASP A 232 7.19 7.73 -16.22
N ARG A 233 6.31 7.54 -15.23
CA ARG A 233 6.52 8.06 -13.87
C ARG A 233 6.81 6.92 -12.91
N LEU A 234 7.90 7.08 -12.14
CA LEU A 234 8.22 6.15 -11.07
C LEU A 234 7.17 6.25 -9.96
N SER A 235 6.61 5.12 -9.59
CA SER A 235 5.64 4.98 -8.52
C SER A 235 6.13 3.96 -7.50
N HIS A 236 5.72 4.15 -6.25
CA HIS A 236 5.87 3.15 -5.20
C HIS A 236 4.92 1.96 -5.39
N GLY A 237 3.73 2.20 -5.97
CA GLY A 237 2.72 1.18 -6.26
C GLY A 237 1.91 0.67 -5.07
N ASP A 238 2.12 1.25 -3.87
CA ASP A 238 1.31 0.96 -2.67
C ASP A 238 1.49 2.08 -1.63
N VAL A 239 1.19 3.34 -2.02
CA VAL A 239 1.31 4.47 -1.10
C VAL A 239 0.09 4.57 -0.22
N ARG A 240 0.24 4.07 1.00
CA ARG A 240 -0.79 4.12 2.05
C ARG A 240 -0.15 4.56 3.36
N SER A 241 -0.96 4.98 4.31
CA SER A 241 -0.47 5.40 5.64
C SER A 241 0.42 4.35 6.33
N GLU A 242 0.19 3.06 6.07
CA GLU A 242 0.98 1.97 6.64
C GLU A 242 2.38 1.84 6.03
N THR A 243 2.62 2.42 4.84
CA THR A 243 3.93 2.39 4.16
C THR A 243 4.67 3.72 4.25
N ILE A 244 4.15 4.67 5.04
CA ILE A 244 4.70 6.02 5.20
C ILE A 244 5.22 6.22 6.62
N ALA A 245 6.49 6.59 6.76
CA ALA A 245 7.02 7.17 7.99
C ALA A 245 7.15 8.69 7.81
N TYR A 246 6.56 9.46 8.72
CA TYR A 246 6.55 10.92 8.69
C TYR A 246 7.24 11.51 9.92
N HIS A 247 8.19 12.41 9.69
CA HIS A 247 8.90 13.13 10.74
C HIS A 247 8.34 14.56 10.88
N THR A 248 7.46 14.78 11.84
CA THR A 248 6.69 16.01 12.00
C THR A 248 7.52 17.28 12.16
N ALA A 249 8.59 17.23 12.96
CA ALA A 249 9.44 18.40 13.21
C ALA A 249 10.32 18.78 12.01
N GLN A 250 10.62 17.85 11.11
CA GLN A 250 11.47 18.07 9.93
C GLN A 250 10.69 18.11 8.63
N ASP A 251 9.40 17.84 8.67
CA ASP A 251 8.48 17.71 7.51
C ASP A 251 9.03 16.71 6.46
N LYS A 252 9.65 15.62 6.94
CA LYS A 252 10.26 14.59 6.09
C LYS A 252 9.37 13.38 5.98
N VAL A 253 9.36 12.79 4.78
CA VAL A 253 8.64 11.55 4.46
C VAL A 253 9.65 10.48 4.06
N LYS A 254 9.45 9.27 4.56
CA LYS A 254 10.12 8.05 4.08
C LYS A 254 9.08 7.04 3.67
N LEU A 255 9.34 6.33 2.58
CA LEU A 255 8.48 5.25 2.09
C LEU A 255 9.18 3.90 2.32
N ILE A 256 8.40 2.88 2.65
CA ILE A 256 8.88 1.51 2.85
C ILE A 256 8.01 0.53 2.04
N ASP A 257 8.45 -0.72 1.91
CA ASP A 257 7.74 -1.77 1.18
C ASP A 257 7.67 -1.50 -0.35
N TRP A 258 8.84 -1.33 -0.98
CA TRP A 258 9.01 -0.96 -2.40
C TRP A 258 8.76 -2.10 -3.41
N GLN A 259 8.30 -3.27 -2.97
CA GLN A 259 8.09 -4.42 -3.85
C GLN A 259 7.10 -4.18 -5.00
N TRP A 260 6.24 -3.17 -4.88
CA TRP A 260 5.26 -2.82 -5.91
C TRP A 260 5.71 -1.68 -6.83
N ALA A 261 6.92 -1.15 -6.62
CA ALA A 261 7.42 -0.07 -7.45
C ALA A 261 7.41 -0.42 -8.95
N ALA A 262 6.94 0.53 -9.76
CA ALA A 262 6.77 0.38 -11.20
C ALA A 262 6.79 1.74 -11.90
N TYR A 263 6.97 1.75 -13.21
CA TYR A 263 6.63 2.90 -14.04
C TYR A 263 5.15 2.86 -14.41
N VAL A 264 4.45 3.94 -14.15
CA VAL A 264 2.99 4.06 -14.26
C VAL A 264 2.61 5.45 -14.79
N PRO A 265 1.34 5.69 -15.11
CA PRO A 265 0.85 7.01 -15.42
C PRO A 265 1.05 8.01 -14.27
N LYS A 266 1.18 9.28 -14.63
CA LYS A 266 1.31 10.39 -13.69
C LYS A 266 0.16 10.39 -12.66
N ARG A 267 0.46 10.78 -11.42
CA ARG A 267 -0.48 10.87 -10.28
C ARG A 267 -1.02 9.53 -9.79
N TRP A 268 -0.40 8.42 -10.18
CA TRP A 268 -0.80 7.10 -9.70
C TRP A 268 -0.70 7.01 -8.18
N SER A 269 0.50 7.20 -7.63
CA SER A 269 0.75 7.15 -6.19
C SER A 269 -0.04 8.21 -5.41
N ALA A 270 -0.25 9.40 -5.99
CA ALA A 270 -1.08 10.44 -5.38
C ALA A 270 -2.55 9.99 -5.25
N THR A 271 -3.07 9.33 -6.29
CA THR A 271 -4.45 8.79 -6.28
C THR A 271 -4.62 7.69 -5.22
N GLU A 272 -3.69 6.74 -5.13
CA GLU A 272 -3.70 5.69 -4.11
C GLU A 272 -3.66 6.28 -2.70
N PHE A 273 -2.76 7.23 -2.47
CA PHE A 273 -2.61 7.91 -1.19
C PHE A 273 -3.86 8.71 -0.80
N LEU A 274 -4.39 9.51 -1.70
CA LEU A 274 -5.60 10.32 -1.43
C LEU A 274 -6.83 9.42 -1.21
N LEU A 275 -6.92 8.30 -1.90
CA LEU A 275 -7.96 7.31 -1.66
C LEU A 275 -7.86 6.70 -0.25
N ASP A 276 -6.64 6.38 0.23
CA ASP A 276 -6.43 5.90 1.60
C ASP A 276 -6.80 6.98 2.63
N MET A 277 -6.45 8.25 2.39
CA MET A 277 -6.83 9.36 3.26
C MET A 277 -8.34 9.56 3.31
N ALA A 278 -9.02 9.60 2.15
CA ALA A 278 -10.47 9.72 2.07
C ALA A 278 -11.21 8.57 2.77
N ARG A 279 -10.69 7.34 2.64
CA ARG A 279 -11.19 6.16 3.35
C ARG A 279 -11.10 6.33 4.87
N ARG A 280 -10.05 6.94 5.37
CA ARG A 280 -9.85 7.21 6.80
C ARG A 280 -10.68 8.38 7.31
N GLY A 281 -11.33 9.14 6.41
CA GLY A 281 -12.22 10.25 6.73
C GLY A 281 -11.56 11.62 6.66
N TYR A 282 -10.36 11.74 6.10
CA TYR A 282 -9.74 13.03 5.84
C TYR A 282 -10.45 13.76 4.70
N ASP A 283 -10.54 15.08 4.81
CA ASP A 283 -10.97 15.92 3.70
C ASP A 283 -9.84 16.05 2.67
N VAL A 284 -10.09 15.53 1.48
CA VAL A 284 -9.14 15.55 0.36
C VAL A 284 -9.58 16.46 -0.78
N GLN A 285 -10.64 17.25 -0.61
CA GLN A 285 -11.18 18.10 -1.68
C GLN A 285 -10.16 19.11 -2.21
N ALA A 286 -9.32 19.68 -1.34
CA ALA A 286 -8.29 20.62 -1.76
C ALA A 286 -7.27 20.03 -2.74
N TRP A 287 -7.17 18.70 -2.85
CA TRP A 287 -6.19 17.98 -3.69
C TRP A 287 -6.83 17.21 -4.85
N GLN A 288 -8.06 17.51 -5.22
CA GLN A 288 -8.75 16.86 -6.34
C GLN A 288 -7.98 16.98 -7.68
N ALA A 289 -7.21 18.05 -7.86
CA ALA A 289 -6.35 18.24 -9.01
C ALA A 289 -5.18 17.23 -9.09
N GLU A 290 -4.84 16.57 -7.97
CA GLU A 290 -3.79 15.54 -7.91
C GLU A 290 -4.30 14.13 -8.21
N LEU A 291 -5.60 13.97 -8.47
CA LEU A 291 -6.17 12.68 -8.82
C LEU A 291 -5.96 12.34 -10.30
N ASN A 292 -5.59 11.11 -10.57
CA ASN A 292 -5.77 10.48 -11.87
C ASN A 292 -7.18 9.86 -11.89
N ARG A 293 -8.16 10.60 -12.44
CA ARG A 293 -9.57 10.18 -12.43
C ARG A 293 -9.81 8.86 -13.18
N PRO A 294 -9.22 8.61 -14.37
CA PRO A 294 -9.27 7.29 -15.01
C PRO A 294 -8.80 6.15 -14.11
N LEU A 295 -7.66 6.32 -13.45
CA LEU A 295 -7.15 5.34 -12.47
C LEU A 295 -8.14 5.14 -11.31
N LEU A 296 -8.67 6.22 -10.75
CA LEU A 296 -9.63 6.14 -9.64
C LEU A 296 -10.88 5.35 -10.04
N ALA A 297 -11.39 5.53 -11.27
CA ALA A 297 -12.47 4.72 -11.82
C ALA A 297 -12.08 3.24 -11.97
N GLY A 298 -10.87 2.94 -12.43
CA GLY A 298 -10.34 1.57 -12.49
C GLY A 298 -10.26 0.91 -11.10
N LEU A 299 -9.85 1.67 -10.08
CA LEU A 299 -9.77 1.19 -8.70
C LEU A 299 -11.17 0.86 -8.11
N VAL A 300 -12.24 1.54 -8.54
CA VAL A 300 -13.62 1.15 -8.18
C VAL A 300 -13.88 -0.30 -8.56
N GLY A 301 -13.67 -0.66 -9.83
CA GLY A 301 -13.91 -2.02 -10.32
C GLY A 301 -12.97 -3.05 -9.69
N TYR A 302 -11.68 -2.72 -9.59
CA TYR A 302 -10.67 -3.59 -8.97
C TYR A 302 -11.05 -3.97 -7.55
N TYR A 303 -11.28 -2.98 -6.69
CA TYR A 303 -11.60 -3.24 -5.30
C TYR A 303 -12.97 -3.91 -5.12
N ALA A 304 -13.96 -3.58 -5.95
CA ALA A 304 -15.25 -4.23 -5.93
C ALA A 304 -15.14 -5.74 -6.21
N VAL A 305 -14.43 -6.13 -7.27
CA VAL A 305 -14.23 -7.54 -7.63
C VAL A 305 -13.36 -8.26 -6.61
N CYS A 306 -12.30 -7.62 -6.10
CA CYS A 306 -11.48 -8.21 -5.05
C CYS A 306 -12.27 -8.46 -3.76
N SER A 307 -13.21 -7.58 -3.41
CA SER A 307 -14.04 -7.72 -2.20
C SER A 307 -14.98 -8.93 -2.25
N ALA A 308 -15.36 -9.37 -3.45
CA ALA A 308 -16.23 -10.52 -3.69
C ALA A 308 -15.49 -11.87 -3.71
N GLN A 309 -14.15 -11.86 -3.69
CA GLN A 309 -13.41 -13.12 -3.73
C GLN A 309 -13.60 -13.91 -2.43
N PRO A 310 -13.76 -15.24 -2.51
CA PRO A 310 -13.79 -16.08 -1.32
C PRO A 310 -12.56 -15.84 -0.45
N ALA A 311 -12.76 -15.80 0.86
CA ALA A 311 -11.69 -15.57 1.80
C ALA A 311 -11.91 -16.37 3.07
N PRO A 312 -10.84 -16.96 3.65
CA PRO A 312 -10.93 -17.54 4.99
C PRO A 312 -11.29 -16.46 6.01
N GLU A 313 -11.82 -16.85 7.16
CA GLU A 313 -12.30 -15.93 8.20
C GLU A 313 -11.27 -14.84 8.55
N ALA A 314 -10.00 -15.22 8.65
CA ALA A 314 -8.89 -14.28 8.93
C ALA A 314 -8.70 -13.18 7.85
N ALA A 315 -9.18 -13.41 6.63
CA ALA A 315 -9.08 -12.46 5.53
C ALA A 315 -10.37 -11.65 5.27
N GLN A 316 -11.44 -11.88 6.02
CA GLN A 316 -12.71 -11.15 5.88
C GLN A 316 -12.53 -9.63 6.12
N ALA A 317 -11.66 -9.23 7.04
CA ALA A 317 -11.34 -7.84 7.28
C ALA A 317 -10.74 -7.16 6.02
N VAL A 318 -9.91 -7.88 5.27
CA VAL A 318 -9.32 -7.39 4.01
C VAL A 318 -10.41 -7.20 2.95
N ARG A 319 -11.36 -8.15 2.82
CA ARG A 319 -12.48 -8.03 1.88
C ARG A 319 -13.38 -6.83 2.19
N ARG A 320 -13.67 -6.61 3.48
CA ARG A 320 -14.42 -5.43 3.92
C ARG A 320 -13.67 -4.13 3.65
N LEU A 321 -12.34 -4.11 3.84
CA LEU A 321 -11.49 -2.98 3.49
C LEU A 321 -11.56 -2.69 1.98
N GLN A 322 -11.41 -3.71 1.13
CA GLN A 322 -11.48 -3.57 -0.32
C GLN A 322 -12.84 -3.03 -0.77
N ALA A 323 -13.95 -3.54 -0.20
CA ALA A 323 -15.27 -3.01 -0.49
C ALA A 323 -15.40 -1.52 -0.13
N TYR A 324 -14.86 -1.13 1.04
CA TYR A 324 -14.89 0.27 1.44
C TYR A 324 -14.00 1.16 0.57
N MET A 325 -12.88 0.63 0.06
CA MET A 325 -12.05 1.31 -0.93
C MET A 325 -12.82 1.56 -2.24
N ALA A 326 -13.56 0.55 -2.77
CA ALA A 326 -14.39 0.72 -3.96
C ALA A 326 -15.44 1.82 -3.78
N ALA A 327 -16.21 1.77 -2.69
CA ALA A 327 -17.23 2.75 -2.39
C ALA A 327 -16.66 4.16 -2.16
N THR A 328 -15.46 4.25 -1.55
CA THR A 328 -14.76 5.53 -1.35
C THR A 328 -14.26 6.10 -2.68
N ALA A 329 -13.67 5.26 -3.53
CA ALA A 329 -13.18 5.69 -4.85
C ALA A 329 -14.34 6.23 -5.72
N TYR A 330 -15.51 5.58 -5.66
CA TYR A 330 -16.71 6.08 -6.33
C TYR A 330 -17.17 7.44 -5.77
N ASP A 331 -17.28 7.59 -4.44
CA ASP A 331 -17.64 8.86 -3.79
C ASP A 331 -16.69 10.02 -4.21
N MET A 332 -15.38 9.74 -4.30
CA MET A 332 -14.37 10.72 -4.72
C MET A 332 -14.46 11.13 -6.20
N LEU A 333 -15.08 10.33 -7.06
CA LEU A 333 -15.34 10.72 -8.46
C LEU A 333 -16.40 11.82 -8.58
N GLY A 334 -17.18 12.07 -7.50
CA GLY A 334 -18.16 13.15 -7.45
C GLY A 334 -19.36 12.94 -8.37
N TYR A 335 -19.74 11.70 -8.62
CA TYR A 335 -21.00 11.39 -9.29
C TYR A 335 -22.13 11.50 -8.24
N GLU A 336 -23.00 12.50 -8.41
CA GLU A 336 -24.27 12.63 -7.67
C GLU A 336 -25.34 11.68 -8.21
#